data_8cc92aa56d8a7e690e1806e5f3bb79b6
#
_entry.id   8cc92aa56d8a7e690e1806e5f3bb79b6
#
_cell.length_a   1.000
_cell.length_b   1.000
_cell.length_c   1.000
_cell.angle_alpha   90.00
_cell.angle_beta   90.00
_cell.angle_gamma   90.00
#
_symmetry.space_group_name_H-M   'P 1'
#
loop_
_entity.id
_entity.type
_entity.pdbx_description
1 polymer ?
#
loop_
_entity_poly.entity_id
_entity_poly.type
_entity_poly.pdbx_seq_one_letter_code
_entity_poly.pdbx_strand_id
1 'polypeptide(L)'
;MNRDEQRHQILPASELADLEPDREYDAFAQLQGVQERETSAGKPYVTFELCDLNSSVSGKIWSDAADALATAAAAPPGSFVKFRGRTQTYKGQLEVIVSRMKVVRAEDPPDGFDPDLLIDPALAPVEDLVCRTLVFDIETVPALDRRELPPTVAEALSDSAAKKEMDTSAVMGMSPFFGKVVSLAIGDGDAEPGTDADAVTVLAVPPDGFEPPSGGVPAHVRLMSEGDLLRAFWALAAKAECVVSYNGRGFDVPFVVTRSLIHGIPARVDLVSGKWSLRPHLDLFELVSQRGRGPSKLDVVCWSLGIESPKEVMDGSMVAPAYANGEILKIAEYNAHDVRATSAVYRRCRDLILRFRSDWAPPRRSGRT
;
A
#
# COMPACT_ATOMS: atom_id res chain seq x y z
N MET A 1 -12.15 -44.13 1.90
CA MET A 1 -10.96 -43.62 2.57
C MET A 1 -11.38 -43.18 3.97
N ASN A 2 -10.72 -43.74 4.98
CA ASN A 2 -11.11 -43.59 6.38
C ASN A 2 -10.70 -42.17 6.87
N ARG A 3 -11.50 -41.52 7.74
CA ARG A 3 -11.19 -40.17 8.28
C ARG A 3 -9.80 -40.09 8.94
N ASP A 4 -9.27 -41.19 9.46
CA ASP A 4 -7.92 -41.24 10.06
C ASP A 4 -6.78 -41.29 9.04
N GLU A 5 -7.00 -41.86 7.85
CA GLU A 5 -6.00 -41.84 6.75
C GLU A 5 -5.84 -40.46 6.14
N GLN A 6 -6.90 -39.63 6.12
CA GLN A 6 -6.83 -38.24 5.64
C GLN A 6 -6.07 -37.30 6.59
N ARG A 7 -5.91 -37.67 7.88
CA ARG A 7 -5.20 -36.83 8.88
C ARG A 7 -3.68 -36.90 8.78
N HIS A 8 -3.12 -37.89 8.10
CA HIS A 8 -1.66 -38.10 7.97
C HIS A 8 -1.10 -37.82 6.58
N GLN A 9 -1.94 -37.39 5.65
CA GLN A 9 -1.49 -37.03 4.31
C GLN A 9 -0.93 -35.59 4.33
N ILE A 10 0.34 -35.43 3.91
CA ILE A 10 0.95 -34.12 3.68
C ILE A 10 0.44 -33.61 2.35
N LEU A 11 -0.19 -32.44 2.36
CA LEU A 11 -0.75 -31.82 1.18
C LEU A 11 0.18 -30.71 0.68
N PRO A 12 0.40 -30.57 -0.62
CA PRO A 12 0.99 -29.34 -1.16
C PRO A 12 -0.04 -28.22 -1.09
N ALA A 13 0.39 -27.00 -0.72
CA ALA A 13 -0.41 -25.80 -0.87
C ALA A 13 0.34 -24.83 -1.79
N SER A 14 -0.35 -24.32 -2.80
CA SER A 14 0.16 -23.29 -3.72
C SER A 14 -0.01 -21.92 -3.11
N GLU A 15 -1.09 -21.71 -2.38
CA GLU A 15 -1.43 -20.45 -1.69
C GLU A 15 -1.78 -20.71 -0.23
N LEU A 16 -1.48 -19.74 0.65
CA LEU A 16 -1.83 -19.83 2.07
C LEU A 16 -3.33 -19.75 2.31
N ALA A 17 -4.08 -19.19 1.36
CA ALA A 17 -5.54 -19.18 1.39
C ALA A 17 -6.18 -20.58 1.29
N ASP A 18 -5.45 -21.57 0.74
CA ASP A 18 -5.91 -22.95 0.58
C ASP A 18 -5.74 -23.79 1.85
N LEU A 19 -5.14 -23.24 2.90
CA LEU A 19 -4.90 -23.95 4.14
C LEU A 19 -6.20 -24.17 4.92
N GLU A 20 -6.56 -25.44 5.10
CA GLU A 20 -7.71 -25.86 5.93
C GLU A 20 -7.24 -26.24 7.36
N PRO A 21 -8.08 -26.09 8.39
CA PRO A 21 -7.76 -26.53 9.74
C PRO A 21 -7.49 -28.05 9.86
N ASP A 22 -6.67 -28.43 10.82
CA ASP A 22 -6.35 -29.81 11.19
C ASP A 22 -5.70 -30.65 10.07
N ARG A 23 -5.00 -30.01 9.15
CA ARG A 23 -4.25 -30.63 8.05
C ARG A 23 -2.76 -30.37 8.17
N GLU A 24 -1.94 -31.21 7.52
CA GLU A 24 -0.51 -31.01 7.40
C GLU A 24 -0.14 -30.64 5.98
N TYR A 25 0.68 -29.57 5.82
CA TYR A 25 1.06 -29.01 4.53
C TYR A 25 2.56 -28.88 4.37
N ASP A 26 3.03 -29.09 3.14
CA ASP A 26 4.30 -28.59 2.60
C ASP A 26 3.99 -27.40 1.69
N ALA A 27 4.52 -26.22 2.02
CA ALA A 27 4.27 -25.01 1.25
C ALA A 27 5.47 -24.07 1.26
N PHE A 28 5.43 -23.10 0.36
CA PHE A 28 6.35 -21.96 0.35
C PHE A 28 5.66 -20.73 0.90
N ALA A 29 6.43 -19.87 1.55
CA ALA A 29 5.96 -18.58 2.04
C ALA A 29 7.13 -17.60 2.22
N GLN A 30 6.81 -16.31 2.34
CA GLN A 30 7.71 -15.31 2.85
C GLN A 30 7.60 -15.25 4.38
N LEU A 31 8.73 -15.32 5.08
CA LEU A 31 8.79 -15.26 6.54
C LEU A 31 8.86 -13.81 7.01
N GLN A 32 7.93 -13.40 7.87
CA GLN A 32 7.82 -12.06 8.41
C GLN A 32 7.68 -12.08 9.95
N GLY A 33 8.02 -10.98 10.61
CA GLY A 33 7.66 -10.70 12.00
C GLY A 33 8.15 -11.73 13.03
N VAL A 34 9.35 -12.31 12.84
CA VAL A 34 9.91 -13.33 13.72
C VAL A 34 10.15 -12.80 15.13
N GLN A 35 9.61 -13.45 16.15
CA GLN A 35 9.76 -13.10 17.55
C GLN A 35 10.06 -14.34 18.39
N GLU A 36 11.19 -14.31 19.08
CA GLU A 36 11.52 -15.32 20.08
C GLU A 36 10.73 -15.09 21.36
N ARG A 37 10.21 -16.15 21.94
CA ARG A 37 9.40 -16.15 23.16
C ARG A 37 9.72 -17.35 24.03
N GLU A 38 9.29 -17.29 25.28
CA GLU A 38 9.36 -18.41 26.23
C GLU A 38 7.98 -18.77 26.76
N THR A 39 7.77 -20.06 26.94
CA THR A 39 6.57 -20.55 27.62
C THR A 39 6.67 -20.27 29.12
N SER A 40 5.56 -20.43 29.86
CA SER A 40 5.57 -20.33 31.32
C SER A 40 6.50 -21.35 32.02
N ALA A 41 6.90 -22.42 31.33
CA ALA A 41 7.85 -23.43 31.78
C ALA A 41 9.30 -23.17 31.33
N GLY A 42 9.60 -21.96 30.79
CA GLY A 42 10.94 -21.58 30.34
C GLY A 42 11.41 -22.25 29.04
N LYS A 43 10.51 -22.88 28.27
CA LYS A 43 10.88 -23.48 26.99
C LYS A 43 10.79 -22.43 25.87
N PRO A 44 11.84 -22.29 25.03
CA PRO A 44 11.81 -21.34 23.93
C PRO A 44 10.86 -21.77 22.82
N TYR A 45 10.23 -20.80 22.17
CA TYR A 45 9.48 -20.98 20.95
C TYR A 45 9.54 -19.70 20.11
N VAL A 46 9.25 -19.80 18.83
CA VAL A 46 9.24 -18.66 17.91
C VAL A 46 7.83 -18.48 17.37
N THR A 47 7.39 -17.22 17.30
CA THR A 47 6.18 -16.81 16.57
C THR A 47 6.58 -15.96 15.38
N PHE A 48 5.84 -16.08 14.29
CA PHE A 48 6.09 -15.35 13.03
C PHE A 48 4.82 -15.31 12.20
N GLU A 49 4.88 -14.58 11.09
CA GLU A 49 3.88 -14.64 10.03
C GLU A 49 4.48 -15.27 8.78
N LEU A 50 3.72 -16.13 8.13
CA LEU A 50 3.96 -16.66 6.80
C LEU A 50 3.05 -15.90 5.85
N CYS A 51 3.63 -15.30 4.82
CA CYS A 51 2.91 -14.50 3.84
C CYS A 51 3.12 -15.08 2.44
N ASP A 52 2.08 -15.05 1.63
CA ASP A 52 2.17 -15.15 0.17
C ASP A 52 1.68 -13.85 -0.49
N LEU A 53 1.43 -13.88 -1.80
CA LEU A 53 0.99 -12.74 -2.56
C LEU A 53 -0.33 -12.13 -2.02
N ASN A 54 -1.27 -12.98 -1.57
CA ASN A 54 -2.65 -12.63 -1.30
C ASN A 54 -3.06 -12.82 0.17
N SER A 55 -2.27 -13.57 0.95
CA SER A 55 -2.67 -14.05 2.27
C SER A 55 -1.53 -14.02 3.28
N SER A 56 -1.89 -14.02 4.55
CA SER A 56 -0.95 -14.29 5.64
C SER A 56 -1.57 -15.23 6.66
N VAL A 57 -0.72 -16.01 7.32
CA VAL A 57 -1.11 -16.91 8.40
C VAL A 57 -0.08 -16.85 9.52
N SER A 58 -0.53 -16.76 10.77
CA SER A 58 0.35 -16.82 11.93
C SER A 58 0.98 -18.21 12.07
N GLY A 59 2.26 -18.24 12.38
CA GLY A 59 3.00 -19.48 12.59
C GLY A 59 3.68 -19.57 13.95
N LYS A 60 3.90 -20.80 14.42
CA LYS A 60 4.69 -21.10 15.60
C LYS A 60 5.62 -22.28 15.35
N ILE A 61 6.80 -22.21 15.99
CA ILE A 61 7.72 -23.34 16.10
C ILE A 61 8.01 -23.57 17.59
N TRP A 62 7.74 -24.77 18.05
CA TRP A 62 8.04 -25.17 19.42
C TRP A 62 9.47 -25.70 19.55
N SER A 63 9.99 -25.75 20.78
CA SER A 63 11.35 -26.19 21.08
C SER A 63 11.70 -27.63 20.68
N ASP A 64 10.71 -28.48 20.45
CA ASP A 64 10.90 -29.85 19.93
C ASP A 64 11.28 -29.90 18.44
N ALA A 65 10.99 -28.86 17.68
CA ALA A 65 11.44 -28.68 16.29
C ALA A 65 12.70 -27.80 16.22
N ALA A 66 13.77 -28.19 16.91
CA ALA A 66 14.97 -27.37 17.13
C ALA A 66 15.61 -26.82 15.84
N ASP A 67 15.71 -27.63 14.78
CA ASP A 67 16.29 -27.19 13.49
C ASP A 67 15.45 -26.12 12.82
N ALA A 68 14.12 -26.28 12.84
CA ALA A 68 13.20 -25.29 12.29
C ALA A 68 13.23 -23.99 13.09
N LEU A 69 13.30 -24.09 14.42
CA LEU A 69 13.39 -22.96 15.33
C LEU A 69 14.68 -22.16 15.08
N ALA A 70 15.83 -22.83 14.99
CA ALA A 70 17.10 -22.19 14.66
C ALA A 70 17.08 -21.53 13.27
N THR A 71 16.44 -22.19 12.29
CA THR A 71 16.29 -21.64 10.94
C THR A 71 15.47 -20.36 10.96
N ALA A 72 14.31 -20.34 11.64
CA ALA A 72 13.44 -19.18 11.70
C ALA A 72 14.09 -18.01 12.45
N ALA A 73 14.78 -18.28 13.57
CA ALA A 73 15.46 -17.25 14.35
C ALA A 73 16.64 -16.60 13.60
N ALA A 74 17.33 -17.37 12.74
CA ALA A 74 18.48 -16.88 11.96
C ALA A 74 18.09 -16.27 10.61
N ALA A 75 16.87 -16.50 10.12
CA ALA A 75 16.44 -16.03 8.82
C ALA A 75 16.20 -14.51 8.84
N PRO A 76 16.77 -13.73 7.90
CA PRO A 76 16.42 -12.33 7.75
C PRO A 76 14.92 -12.15 7.50
N PRO A 77 14.31 -11.05 7.97
CA PRO A 77 12.93 -10.71 7.61
C PRO A 77 12.75 -10.66 6.08
N GLY A 78 11.64 -11.21 5.60
CA GLY A 78 11.38 -11.28 4.16
C GLY A 78 12.00 -12.48 3.43
N SER A 79 12.74 -13.36 4.14
CA SER A 79 13.27 -14.58 3.54
C SER A 79 12.17 -15.49 3.02
N PHE A 80 12.38 -16.07 1.84
CA PHE A 80 11.54 -17.17 1.37
C PHE A 80 11.89 -18.46 2.11
N VAL A 81 10.87 -19.17 2.52
CA VAL A 81 11.00 -20.43 3.23
C VAL A 81 10.13 -21.52 2.62
N LYS A 82 10.65 -22.75 2.60
CA LYS A 82 9.84 -23.95 2.49
C LYS A 82 9.55 -24.46 3.88
N PHE A 83 8.28 -24.64 4.20
CA PHE A 83 7.91 -25.13 5.53
C PHE A 83 7.02 -26.38 5.44
N ARG A 84 7.11 -27.20 6.49
CA ARG A 84 6.12 -28.23 6.78
C ARG A 84 5.48 -27.91 8.11
N GLY A 85 4.15 -27.88 8.14
CA GLY A 85 3.44 -27.55 9.36
C GLY A 85 2.01 -28.07 9.35
N ARG A 86 1.48 -28.23 10.55
CA ARG A 86 0.10 -28.60 10.78
C ARG A 86 -0.71 -27.37 11.14
N THR A 87 -1.81 -27.18 10.46
CA THR A 87 -2.76 -26.12 10.74
C THR A 87 -3.64 -26.46 11.94
N GLN A 88 -4.01 -25.45 12.70
CA GLN A 88 -5.00 -25.55 13.78
C GLN A 88 -5.79 -24.24 13.89
N THR A 89 -6.94 -24.30 14.53
CA THR A 89 -7.69 -23.10 14.89
C THR A 89 -7.38 -22.70 16.32
N TYR A 90 -6.85 -21.51 16.53
CA TYR A 90 -6.60 -20.94 17.86
C TYR A 90 -7.32 -19.60 18.00
N LYS A 91 -8.21 -19.48 19.00
CA LYS A 91 -9.03 -18.27 19.24
C LYS A 91 -9.82 -17.81 18.00
N GLY A 92 -10.27 -18.75 17.16
CA GLY A 92 -11.04 -18.46 15.96
C GLY A 92 -10.21 -18.05 14.73
N GLN A 93 -8.87 -18.05 14.83
CA GLN A 93 -7.97 -17.78 13.72
C GLN A 93 -7.18 -19.04 13.34
N LEU A 94 -6.88 -19.18 12.05
CA LEU A 94 -6.00 -20.23 11.55
C LEU A 94 -4.56 -19.93 11.98
N GLU A 95 -3.86 -20.96 12.45
CA GLU A 95 -2.46 -20.89 12.85
C GLU A 95 -1.73 -22.15 12.34
N VAL A 96 -0.47 -22.00 11.95
CA VAL A 96 0.37 -23.10 11.49
C VAL A 96 1.41 -23.43 12.55
N ILE A 97 1.42 -24.69 13.02
CA ILE A 97 2.50 -25.24 13.86
C ILE A 97 3.52 -25.88 12.93
N VAL A 98 4.65 -25.21 12.77
CA VAL A 98 5.70 -25.62 11.84
C VAL A 98 6.64 -26.60 12.50
N SER A 99 6.84 -27.76 11.87
CA SER A 99 7.73 -28.82 12.30
C SER A 99 9.06 -28.86 11.54
N ARG A 100 9.09 -28.34 10.31
CA ARG A 100 10.31 -28.21 9.49
C ARG A 100 10.30 -26.89 8.74
N MET A 101 11.46 -26.26 8.63
CA MET A 101 11.65 -25.04 7.86
C MET A 101 13.03 -25.03 7.22
N LYS A 102 13.11 -24.56 5.98
CA LYS A 102 14.35 -24.28 5.26
C LYS A 102 14.23 -22.94 4.54
N VAL A 103 15.26 -22.12 4.63
CA VAL A 103 15.36 -20.92 3.78
C VAL A 103 15.61 -21.35 2.34
N VAL A 104 14.85 -20.78 1.41
CA VAL A 104 15.06 -20.94 -0.03
C VAL A 104 16.22 -20.04 -0.45
N ARG A 105 17.17 -20.63 -1.16
CA ARG A 105 18.32 -19.89 -1.71
C ARG A 105 18.06 -19.60 -3.17
N ALA A 106 18.33 -18.37 -3.59
CA ALA A 106 18.11 -17.94 -4.96
C ALA A 106 18.97 -18.74 -5.99
N GLU A 107 20.17 -19.17 -5.54
CA GLU A 107 21.11 -19.91 -6.39
C GLU A 107 20.73 -21.37 -6.60
N ASP A 108 19.90 -21.94 -5.72
CA ASP A 108 19.46 -23.35 -5.75
C ASP A 108 18.01 -23.47 -5.25
N PRO A 109 17.04 -22.96 -6.03
CA PRO A 109 15.65 -23.00 -5.64
C PRO A 109 15.13 -24.45 -5.70
N PRO A 110 14.37 -24.90 -4.68
CA PRO A 110 13.80 -26.24 -4.68
C PRO A 110 12.69 -26.39 -5.75
N ASP A 111 12.47 -27.60 -6.21
CA ASP A 111 11.40 -27.91 -7.15
C ASP A 111 10.04 -27.38 -6.66
N GLY A 112 9.31 -26.71 -7.56
CA GLY A 112 8.00 -26.12 -7.30
C GLY A 112 8.04 -24.77 -6.60
N PHE A 113 9.22 -24.18 -6.38
CA PHE A 113 9.33 -22.82 -5.89
C PHE A 113 9.05 -21.81 -7.01
N ASP A 114 8.08 -20.92 -6.77
CA ASP A 114 7.76 -19.81 -7.66
C ASP A 114 7.68 -18.53 -6.83
N PRO A 115 8.65 -17.61 -6.95
CA PRO A 115 8.65 -16.36 -6.20
C PRO A 115 7.46 -15.46 -6.54
N ASP A 116 6.92 -15.55 -7.78
CA ASP A 116 5.80 -14.71 -8.22
C ASP A 116 4.48 -15.08 -7.51
N LEU A 117 4.40 -16.25 -6.90
CA LEU A 117 3.29 -16.62 -6.00
C LEU A 117 3.45 -16.06 -4.58
N LEU A 118 4.64 -15.60 -4.21
CA LEU A 118 4.97 -15.15 -2.85
C LEU A 118 5.14 -13.63 -2.73
N ILE A 119 5.64 -12.99 -3.78
CA ILE A 119 5.80 -11.54 -3.86
C ILE A 119 5.11 -11.02 -5.12
N ASP A 120 4.46 -9.88 -5.00
CA ASP A 120 3.98 -9.16 -6.18
C ASP A 120 5.17 -8.67 -7.01
N PRO A 121 5.33 -9.13 -8.27
CA PRO A 121 6.41 -8.65 -9.13
C PRO A 121 6.37 -7.13 -9.34
N ALA A 122 5.20 -6.50 -9.17
CA ALA A 122 5.06 -5.05 -9.19
C ALA A 122 5.72 -4.35 -7.98
N LEU A 123 6.09 -5.09 -6.93
CA LEU A 123 6.82 -4.54 -5.79
C LEU A 123 8.30 -4.31 -6.12
N ALA A 124 8.91 -5.12 -6.99
CA ALA A 124 10.34 -5.05 -7.28
C ALA A 124 10.85 -3.63 -7.65
N PRO A 125 10.18 -2.85 -8.50
CA PRO A 125 10.63 -1.50 -8.84
C PRO A 125 10.43 -0.47 -7.71
N VAL A 126 9.76 -0.82 -6.61
CA VAL A 126 9.38 0.08 -5.51
C VAL A 126 9.59 -0.54 -4.12
N GLU A 127 10.34 -1.63 -4.02
CA GLU A 127 10.55 -2.36 -2.76
C GLU A 127 11.18 -1.50 -1.66
N ASP A 128 12.06 -0.58 -2.04
CA ASP A 128 12.69 0.39 -1.14
C ASP A 128 11.71 1.43 -0.55
N LEU A 129 10.48 1.51 -1.08
CA LEU A 129 9.41 2.38 -0.61
C LEU A 129 8.45 1.68 0.36
N VAL A 130 8.66 0.41 0.68
CA VAL A 130 7.84 -0.32 1.64
C VAL A 130 7.98 0.31 3.02
N CYS A 131 6.86 0.78 3.56
CA CYS A 131 6.80 1.42 4.87
C CYS A 131 5.52 1.01 5.61
N ARG A 132 5.51 1.29 6.90
CA ARG A 132 4.36 0.96 7.76
C ARG A 132 3.18 1.90 7.54
N THR A 133 3.47 3.19 7.33
CA THR A 133 2.46 4.23 7.10
C THR A 133 2.73 4.89 5.75
N LEU A 134 1.98 4.47 4.75
CA LEU A 134 2.12 4.94 3.36
C LEU A 134 1.33 6.24 3.18
N VAL A 135 2.00 7.36 3.01
CA VAL A 135 1.37 8.63 2.63
C VAL A 135 1.40 8.76 1.13
N PHE A 136 0.28 9.09 0.50
CA PHE A 136 0.23 9.28 -0.95
C PHE A 136 -0.71 10.39 -1.38
N ASP A 137 -0.48 10.86 -2.60
CA ASP A 137 -1.29 11.84 -3.34
C ASP A 137 -1.15 11.59 -4.85
N ILE A 138 -2.15 11.97 -5.66
CA ILE A 138 -2.12 11.79 -7.11
C ILE A 138 -2.36 13.09 -7.87
N GLU A 139 -1.77 13.15 -9.10
CA GLU A 139 -2.11 14.15 -10.08
C GLU A 139 -2.70 13.49 -11.34
N THR A 140 -3.70 14.14 -11.91
CA THR A 140 -4.51 13.58 -12.98
C THR A 140 -4.70 14.54 -14.15
N VAL A 141 -4.83 13.98 -15.35
CA VAL A 141 -5.10 14.75 -16.57
C VAL A 141 -6.17 14.05 -17.41
N PRO A 142 -6.81 14.72 -18.38
CA PRO A 142 -7.64 14.06 -19.38
C PRO A 142 -6.85 12.96 -20.10
N ALA A 143 -7.46 11.76 -20.24
CA ALA A 143 -6.85 10.62 -20.92
C ALA A 143 -7.29 10.47 -22.37
N LEU A 144 -8.41 11.10 -22.72
CA LEU A 144 -9.10 10.93 -24.01
C LEU A 144 -9.32 12.28 -24.68
N ASP A 145 -9.36 12.28 -26.00
CA ASP A 145 -9.86 13.43 -26.75
C ASP A 145 -11.40 13.37 -26.76
N ARG A 146 -12.06 14.46 -26.38
CA ARG A 146 -13.52 14.56 -26.42
C ARG A 146 -14.11 14.17 -27.77
N ARG A 147 -13.40 14.43 -28.86
CA ARG A 147 -13.84 14.13 -30.23
C ARG A 147 -13.92 12.63 -30.54
N GLU A 148 -13.25 11.81 -29.75
CA GLU A 148 -13.24 10.33 -29.87
C GLU A 148 -14.33 9.66 -29.04
N LEU A 149 -15.05 10.42 -28.22
CA LEU A 149 -16.11 9.88 -27.36
C LEU A 149 -17.37 9.54 -28.16
N PRO A 150 -18.04 8.41 -27.83
CA PRO A 150 -19.38 8.12 -28.36
C PRO A 150 -20.37 9.27 -28.03
N PRO A 151 -21.33 9.58 -28.92
CA PRO A 151 -22.23 10.74 -28.75
C PRO A 151 -22.93 10.77 -27.37
N THR A 152 -23.44 9.65 -26.89
CA THR A 152 -24.10 9.55 -25.57
C THR A 152 -23.15 9.82 -24.41
N VAL A 153 -21.89 9.43 -24.54
CA VAL A 153 -20.86 9.69 -23.53
C VAL A 153 -20.44 11.15 -23.55
N ALA A 154 -20.27 11.75 -24.73
CA ALA A 154 -19.97 13.17 -24.90
C ALA A 154 -21.10 14.07 -24.36
N GLU A 155 -22.36 13.68 -24.53
CA GLU A 155 -23.53 14.35 -23.97
C GLU A 155 -23.50 14.29 -22.43
N ALA A 156 -23.35 13.10 -21.84
CA ALA A 156 -23.27 12.93 -20.38
C ALA A 156 -22.11 13.73 -19.74
N LEU A 157 -20.96 13.81 -20.44
CA LEU A 157 -19.83 14.65 -20.02
C LEU A 157 -20.19 16.13 -20.06
N SER A 158 -20.85 16.60 -21.14
CA SER A 158 -21.28 17.97 -21.28
C SER A 158 -22.30 18.39 -20.21
N ASP A 159 -23.26 17.52 -19.90
CA ASP A 159 -24.23 17.71 -18.82
C ASP A 159 -23.55 17.80 -17.45
N SER A 160 -22.53 16.96 -17.22
CA SER A 160 -21.75 17.00 -15.99
C SER A 160 -20.95 18.30 -15.85
N ALA A 161 -20.37 18.78 -16.95
CA ALA A 161 -19.63 20.04 -16.99
C ALA A 161 -20.57 21.23 -16.73
N ALA A 162 -21.72 21.26 -17.36
CA ALA A 162 -22.74 22.29 -17.14
C ALA A 162 -23.24 22.33 -15.68
N LYS A 163 -23.53 21.15 -15.09
CA LYS A 163 -23.96 21.06 -13.68
C LYS A 163 -22.89 21.54 -12.68
N LYS A 164 -21.62 21.36 -13.01
CA LYS A 164 -20.49 21.77 -12.15
C LYS A 164 -20.02 23.18 -12.46
N GLU A 165 -20.57 23.85 -13.48
CA GLU A 165 -20.11 25.15 -13.97
C GLU A 165 -18.60 25.15 -14.29
N MET A 166 -18.12 24.06 -14.89
CA MET A 166 -16.72 23.81 -15.18
C MET A 166 -16.49 23.58 -16.67
N ASP A 167 -15.27 23.83 -17.12
CA ASP A 167 -14.84 23.41 -18.46
C ASP A 167 -14.84 21.88 -18.59
N THR A 168 -15.21 21.39 -19.77
CA THR A 168 -15.29 19.95 -20.06
C THR A 168 -13.94 19.25 -19.84
N SER A 169 -12.81 19.89 -20.21
CA SER A 169 -11.47 19.33 -20.01
C SER A 169 -11.15 19.18 -18.52
N ALA A 170 -11.51 20.17 -17.70
CA ALA A 170 -11.34 20.08 -16.25
C ALA A 170 -12.17 18.94 -15.66
N VAL A 171 -13.43 18.77 -16.10
CA VAL A 171 -14.27 17.64 -15.65
C VAL A 171 -13.68 16.30 -16.09
N MET A 172 -13.11 16.20 -17.29
CA MET A 172 -12.42 14.98 -17.74
C MET A 172 -11.23 14.65 -16.85
N GLY A 173 -10.36 15.59 -16.55
CA GLY A 173 -9.21 15.37 -15.67
C GLY A 173 -9.58 14.94 -14.25
N MET A 174 -10.73 15.43 -13.75
CA MET A 174 -11.24 15.08 -12.41
C MET A 174 -12.10 13.81 -12.38
N SER A 175 -12.34 13.17 -13.51
CA SER A 175 -13.14 11.96 -13.59
C SER A 175 -12.29 10.75 -13.97
N PRO A 176 -12.24 9.69 -13.16
CA PRO A 176 -11.43 8.52 -13.47
C PRO A 176 -11.86 7.76 -14.73
N PHE A 177 -13.08 8.02 -15.23
CA PHE A 177 -13.57 7.44 -16.49
C PHE A 177 -13.00 8.13 -17.73
N PHE A 178 -12.61 9.40 -17.62
CA PHE A 178 -12.12 10.22 -18.71
C PHE A 178 -10.67 10.71 -18.51
N GLY A 179 -10.20 10.64 -17.29
CA GLY A 179 -8.85 11.02 -16.91
C GLY A 179 -7.93 9.81 -16.71
N LYS A 180 -6.65 10.10 -16.51
CA LYS A 180 -5.60 9.14 -16.11
C LYS A 180 -4.74 9.72 -15.00
N VAL A 181 -4.15 8.84 -14.20
CA VAL A 181 -3.14 9.22 -13.21
C VAL A 181 -1.82 9.45 -13.95
N VAL A 182 -1.20 10.61 -13.76
CA VAL A 182 0.10 10.93 -14.36
C VAL A 182 1.22 11.09 -13.34
N SER A 183 0.87 11.26 -12.08
CA SER A 183 1.82 11.34 -10.97
C SER A 183 1.19 10.71 -9.73
N LEU A 184 1.95 9.90 -9.01
CA LEU A 184 1.60 9.37 -7.71
C LEU A 184 2.83 9.49 -6.81
N ALA A 185 2.74 10.38 -5.84
CA ALA A 185 3.80 10.61 -4.88
C ALA A 185 3.61 9.74 -3.64
N ILE A 186 4.72 9.26 -3.06
CA ILE A 186 4.76 8.33 -1.94
C ILE A 186 5.76 8.82 -0.90
N GLY A 187 5.34 8.85 0.36
CA GLY A 187 6.19 9.15 1.52
C GLY A 187 5.94 8.18 2.68
N ASP A 188 6.94 8.03 3.54
CA ASP A 188 6.79 7.32 4.82
C ASP A 188 6.31 8.31 5.90
N GLY A 189 5.08 8.12 6.36
CA GLY A 189 4.50 8.96 7.41
C GLY A 189 5.19 8.85 8.78
N ASP A 190 5.87 7.74 9.03
CA ASP A 190 6.58 7.50 10.29
C ASP A 190 8.06 7.90 10.25
N ALA A 191 8.58 8.29 9.09
CA ALA A 191 9.96 8.77 8.94
C ALA A 191 10.22 10.02 9.78
N GLU A 192 11.44 10.11 10.33
CA GLU A 192 11.89 11.30 11.05
C GLU A 192 12.19 12.43 10.05
N PRO A 193 11.68 13.65 10.29
CA PRO A 193 11.87 14.78 9.39
C PRO A 193 13.35 15.07 9.10
N GLY A 194 13.68 15.25 7.81
CA GLY A 194 15.00 15.59 7.34
C GLY A 194 15.98 14.41 7.27
N THR A 195 15.51 13.19 7.41
CA THR A 195 16.30 11.97 7.15
C THR A 195 16.10 11.48 5.72
N ASP A 196 16.96 10.58 5.24
CA ASP A 196 16.79 9.96 3.91
C ASP A 196 15.45 9.21 3.79
N ALA A 197 14.94 8.66 4.90
CA ALA A 197 13.63 8.00 4.94
C ALA A 197 12.44 8.97 4.79
N ASP A 198 12.61 10.27 5.07
CA ASP A 198 11.60 11.33 4.86
C ASP A 198 11.53 11.76 3.37
N ALA A 199 12.35 11.18 2.51
CA ALA A 199 12.34 11.46 1.09
C ALA A 199 11.03 10.98 0.44
N VAL A 200 10.44 11.83 -0.38
CA VAL A 200 9.25 11.49 -1.18
C VAL A 200 9.70 11.01 -2.55
N THR A 201 9.20 9.84 -2.96
CA THR A 201 9.40 9.32 -4.32
C THR A 201 8.13 9.49 -5.13
N VAL A 202 8.29 9.83 -6.40
CA VAL A 202 7.17 10.05 -7.32
C VAL A 202 7.22 9.04 -8.45
N LEU A 203 6.15 8.27 -8.61
CA LEU A 203 5.89 7.44 -9.79
C LEU A 203 5.19 8.32 -10.83
N ALA A 204 5.79 8.51 -11.99
CA ALA A 204 5.32 9.45 -12.98
C ALA A 204 5.13 8.80 -14.35
N VAL A 205 4.02 9.15 -15.01
CA VAL A 205 3.69 8.68 -16.36
C VAL A 205 4.04 9.79 -17.34
N PRO A 206 5.10 9.67 -18.13
CA PRO A 206 5.48 10.71 -19.07
C PRO A 206 4.46 10.81 -20.21
N PRO A 207 4.23 12.01 -20.78
CA PRO A 207 3.47 12.12 -22.01
C PRO A 207 4.22 11.48 -23.20
N ASP A 208 3.48 11.18 -24.27
CA ASP A 208 4.07 10.65 -25.51
C ASP A 208 5.12 11.60 -26.05
N GLY A 209 6.27 11.05 -26.44
CA GLY A 209 7.39 11.84 -26.95
C GLY A 209 8.19 12.60 -25.90
N PHE A 210 7.99 12.32 -24.62
CA PHE A 210 8.80 12.91 -23.56
C PHE A 210 10.26 12.49 -23.67
N GLU A 211 11.14 13.50 -23.72
CA GLU A 211 12.58 13.30 -23.68
C GLU A 211 13.13 13.79 -22.32
N PRO A 212 13.87 12.94 -21.58
CA PRO A 212 14.49 13.36 -20.35
C PRO A 212 15.45 14.55 -20.59
N PRO A 213 15.53 15.50 -19.65
CA PRO A 213 16.47 16.61 -19.77
C PRO A 213 17.93 16.10 -19.76
N SER A 214 18.86 16.91 -20.26
CA SER A 214 20.29 16.55 -20.35
C SER A 214 20.92 16.16 -19.01
N GLY A 215 20.34 16.60 -17.88
CA GLY A 215 20.72 16.21 -16.51
C GLY A 215 20.12 14.88 -16.03
N GLY A 216 19.31 14.22 -16.85
CA GLY A 216 18.59 13.01 -16.48
C GLY A 216 17.32 13.29 -15.68
N VAL A 217 16.64 12.21 -15.31
CA VAL A 217 15.45 12.25 -14.42
C VAL A 217 15.96 12.33 -12.96
N PRO A 218 15.38 13.20 -12.12
CA PRO A 218 15.75 13.26 -10.69
C PRO A 218 15.59 11.90 -10.02
N ALA A 219 16.49 11.53 -9.11
CA ALA A 219 16.53 10.22 -8.48
C ALA A 219 15.23 9.85 -7.73
N HIS A 220 14.50 10.85 -7.25
CA HIS A 220 13.22 10.66 -6.57
C HIS A 220 12.02 10.49 -7.54
N VAL A 221 12.23 10.55 -8.86
CA VAL A 221 11.19 10.36 -9.87
C VAL A 221 11.45 9.07 -10.64
N ARG A 222 10.45 8.19 -10.70
CA ARG A 222 10.49 6.92 -11.44
C ARG A 222 9.45 6.96 -12.56
N LEU A 223 9.94 6.93 -13.79
CA LEU A 223 9.06 6.96 -14.97
C LEU A 223 8.54 5.55 -15.25
N MET A 224 7.22 5.44 -15.48
CA MET A 224 6.57 4.15 -15.78
C MET A 224 5.23 4.36 -16.49
N SER A 225 4.58 3.27 -16.94
CA SER A 225 3.22 3.33 -17.45
C SER A 225 2.20 3.55 -16.33
N GLU A 226 0.98 4.05 -16.64
CA GLU A 226 -0.11 4.15 -15.66
C GLU A 226 -0.44 2.77 -15.05
N GLY A 227 -0.44 1.70 -15.89
CA GLY A 227 -0.70 0.35 -15.40
C GLY A 227 0.34 -0.12 -14.37
N ASP A 228 1.63 0.15 -14.61
CA ASP A 228 2.69 -0.23 -13.68
C ASP A 228 2.67 0.63 -12.41
N LEU A 229 2.36 1.92 -12.53
CA LEU A 229 2.15 2.83 -11.41
C LEU A 229 1.03 2.30 -10.47
N LEU A 230 -0.11 1.91 -11.05
CA LEU A 230 -1.23 1.38 -10.27
C LEU A 230 -0.88 0.04 -9.61
N ARG A 231 -0.19 -0.87 -10.31
CA ARG A 231 0.28 -2.14 -9.72
C ARG A 231 1.24 -1.89 -8.57
N ALA A 232 2.23 -1.00 -8.76
CA ALA A 232 3.19 -0.62 -7.73
C ALA A 232 2.50 -0.02 -6.50
N PHE A 233 1.54 0.89 -6.70
CA PHE A 233 0.75 1.46 -5.60
C PHE A 233 0.04 0.38 -4.79
N TRP A 234 -0.67 -0.55 -5.45
CA TRP A 234 -1.39 -1.61 -4.73
C TRP A 234 -0.45 -2.57 -4.00
N ALA A 235 0.73 -2.86 -4.59
CA ALA A 235 1.74 -3.70 -3.94
C ALA A 235 2.26 -3.04 -2.65
N LEU A 236 2.52 -1.73 -2.67
CA LEU A 236 2.92 -0.96 -1.48
C LEU A 236 1.78 -0.83 -0.46
N ALA A 237 0.57 -0.50 -0.92
CA ALA A 237 -0.58 -0.34 -0.04
C ALA A 237 -0.94 -1.65 0.71
N ALA A 238 -0.76 -2.80 0.06
CA ALA A 238 -0.95 -4.11 0.69
C ALA A 238 0.09 -4.44 1.77
N LYS A 239 1.28 -3.83 1.73
CA LYS A 239 2.33 -4.00 2.76
C LYS A 239 2.20 -3.00 3.90
N ALA A 240 1.49 -1.89 3.69
CA ALA A 240 1.31 -0.87 4.71
C ALA A 240 0.24 -1.26 5.75
N GLU A 241 0.48 -0.94 7.02
CA GLU A 241 -0.56 -1.04 8.07
C GLU A 241 -1.63 0.05 7.93
N CYS A 242 -1.24 1.19 7.37
CA CYS A 242 -2.12 2.32 7.15
C CYS A 242 -1.70 3.11 5.91
N VAL A 243 -2.65 3.40 5.05
CA VAL A 243 -2.52 4.34 3.93
C VAL A 243 -3.08 5.68 4.39
N VAL A 244 -2.35 6.76 4.16
CA VAL A 244 -2.72 8.11 4.58
C VAL A 244 -2.84 9.01 3.36
N SER A 245 -3.89 9.82 3.32
CA SER A 245 -4.10 10.82 2.27
C SER A 245 -4.73 12.09 2.84
N TYR A 246 -4.82 13.14 2.03
CA TYR A 246 -5.57 14.34 2.34
C TYR A 246 -6.74 14.51 1.36
N ASN A 247 -7.99 14.31 1.82
CA ASN A 247 -9.20 14.25 1.00
C ASN A 247 -9.22 13.08 -0.02
N GLY A 248 -8.41 12.05 0.21
CA GLY A 248 -8.28 10.92 -0.71
C GLY A 248 -9.54 10.06 -0.81
N ARG A 249 -10.39 10.02 0.22
CA ARG A 249 -11.71 9.38 0.12
C ARG A 249 -12.62 10.07 -0.88
N GLY A 250 -12.45 11.38 -1.04
CA GLY A 250 -13.22 12.19 -1.97
C GLY A 250 -12.68 12.18 -3.40
N PHE A 251 -11.40 11.87 -3.60
CA PHE A 251 -10.78 11.98 -4.91
C PHE A 251 -9.79 10.84 -5.22
N ASP A 252 -8.65 10.75 -4.55
CA ASP A 252 -7.52 9.88 -4.91
C ASP A 252 -7.90 8.41 -4.94
N VAL A 253 -8.52 7.92 -3.87
CA VAL A 253 -8.89 6.50 -3.74
C VAL A 253 -9.93 6.08 -4.76
N PRO A 254 -11.08 6.78 -4.95
CA PRO A 254 -12.02 6.46 -6.02
C PRO A 254 -11.37 6.52 -7.40
N PHE A 255 -10.44 7.45 -7.62
CA PHE A 255 -9.73 7.59 -8.89
C PHE A 255 -8.84 6.37 -9.16
N VAL A 256 -7.95 6.02 -8.23
CA VAL A 256 -7.06 4.86 -8.34
C VAL A 256 -7.86 3.56 -8.49
N VAL A 257 -8.92 3.35 -7.70
CA VAL A 257 -9.78 2.16 -7.78
C VAL A 257 -10.43 2.04 -9.15
N THR A 258 -11.02 3.13 -9.67
CA THR A 258 -11.68 3.10 -10.98
C THR A 258 -10.68 2.91 -12.12
N ARG A 259 -9.51 3.58 -12.07
CA ARG A 259 -8.46 3.36 -13.06
C ARG A 259 -7.96 1.92 -13.02
N SER A 260 -7.79 1.36 -11.84
CA SER A 260 -7.41 -0.05 -11.69
C SER A 260 -8.44 -0.99 -12.31
N LEU A 261 -9.74 -0.72 -12.11
CA LEU A 261 -10.83 -1.46 -12.76
C LEU A 261 -10.73 -1.38 -14.30
N ILE A 262 -10.46 -0.20 -14.86
CA ILE A 262 -10.31 0.00 -16.31
C ILE A 262 -9.09 -0.77 -16.85
N HIS A 263 -8.00 -0.83 -16.10
CA HIS A 263 -6.78 -1.57 -16.47
C HIS A 263 -6.81 -3.06 -16.12
N GLY A 264 -7.89 -3.57 -15.48
CA GLY A 264 -7.97 -4.96 -15.04
C GLY A 264 -6.96 -5.30 -13.91
N ILE A 265 -6.61 -4.32 -13.07
CA ILE A 265 -5.65 -4.46 -11.98
C ILE A 265 -6.43 -4.67 -10.68
N PRO A 266 -6.15 -5.74 -9.90
CA PRO A 266 -6.84 -5.97 -8.63
C PRO A 266 -6.44 -4.95 -7.57
N ALA A 267 -7.42 -4.39 -6.85
CA ALA A 267 -7.20 -3.67 -5.61
C ALA A 267 -6.85 -4.68 -4.50
N ARG A 268 -5.66 -4.59 -3.92
CA ARG A 268 -5.17 -5.57 -2.95
C ARG A 268 -5.53 -5.24 -1.50
N VAL A 269 -6.06 -4.07 -1.26
CA VAL A 269 -6.51 -3.60 0.05
C VAL A 269 -7.75 -2.74 -0.12
N ASP A 270 -8.71 -2.90 0.78
CA ASP A 270 -9.95 -2.11 0.76
C ASP A 270 -9.72 -0.72 1.36
N LEU A 271 -9.44 0.26 0.51
CA LEU A 271 -9.30 1.66 0.89
C LEU A 271 -10.64 2.44 0.85
N VAL A 272 -11.71 1.83 0.35
CA VAL A 272 -13.04 2.46 0.14
C VAL A 272 -13.95 2.28 1.33
N SER A 273 -14.02 1.06 1.86
CA SER A 273 -14.92 0.70 2.96
C SER A 273 -14.48 1.34 4.29
N GLY A 274 -15.36 1.36 5.25
CA GLY A 274 -15.02 1.79 6.60
C GLY A 274 -14.89 3.31 6.77
N LYS A 275 -15.89 4.08 6.28
CA LYS A 275 -15.95 5.56 6.40
C LYS A 275 -15.55 6.13 7.77
N TRP A 276 -15.67 5.34 8.83
CA TRP A 276 -15.34 5.74 10.20
C TRP A 276 -14.10 5.03 10.76
N SER A 277 -13.52 4.11 9.98
CA SER A 277 -12.30 3.42 10.37
C SER A 277 -11.07 4.28 10.05
N LEU A 278 -10.08 4.26 10.93
CA LEU A 278 -8.79 4.90 10.70
C LEU A 278 -7.83 3.99 9.91
N ARG A 279 -8.18 2.73 9.74
CA ARG A 279 -7.40 1.73 9.01
C ARG A 279 -8.31 0.88 8.14
N PRO A 280 -7.83 0.41 7.01
CA PRO A 280 -6.48 0.60 6.45
C PRO A 280 -6.23 1.99 5.85
N HIS A 281 -7.24 2.88 5.75
CA HIS A 281 -7.11 4.20 5.14
C HIS A 281 -7.52 5.33 6.11
N LEU A 282 -6.57 6.21 6.41
CA LEU A 282 -6.75 7.43 7.18
C LEU A 282 -6.79 8.64 6.24
N ASP A 283 -7.95 9.25 6.12
CA ASP A 283 -8.11 10.52 5.44
C ASP A 283 -7.97 11.68 6.44
N LEU A 284 -6.90 12.46 6.31
CA LEU A 284 -6.62 13.57 7.22
C LEU A 284 -7.64 14.70 7.08
N PHE A 285 -8.20 14.91 5.88
CA PHE A 285 -9.26 15.89 5.69
C PHE A 285 -10.47 15.58 6.61
N GLU A 286 -10.91 14.31 6.66
CA GLU A 286 -12.00 13.91 7.55
C GLU A 286 -11.67 14.12 9.04
N LEU A 287 -10.40 13.92 9.41
CA LEU A 287 -9.93 14.10 10.78
C LEU A 287 -9.90 15.57 11.20
N VAL A 288 -9.34 16.46 10.37
CA VAL A 288 -9.14 17.88 10.72
C VAL A 288 -10.34 18.76 10.41
N SER A 289 -11.15 18.41 9.39
CA SER A 289 -12.35 19.18 9.00
C SER A 289 -13.59 18.84 9.82
N GLN A 290 -13.45 18.02 10.86
CA GLN A 290 -14.61 17.54 11.63
C GLN A 290 -15.71 16.98 10.72
N ARG A 291 -15.32 16.15 9.75
CA ARG A 291 -16.21 15.50 8.78
C ARG A 291 -16.80 16.47 7.75
N GLY A 292 -16.00 17.37 7.22
CA GLY A 292 -16.38 18.26 6.12
C GLY A 292 -17.22 19.48 6.52
N ARG A 293 -17.20 19.87 7.77
CA ARG A 293 -17.93 21.05 8.29
C ARG A 293 -17.18 22.38 8.15
N GLY A 294 -16.26 22.52 7.25
CA GLY A 294 -15.54 23.79 7.06
C GLY A 294 -14.61 23.76 5.86
N PRO A 295 -14.17 24.93 5.38
CA PRO A 295 -13.14 24.99 4.36
C PRO A 295 -11.83 24.48 4.98
N SER A 296 -11.32 23.38 4.47
CA SER A 296 -10.07 22.78 4.94
C SER A 296 -9.27 22.27 3.77
N LYS A 297 -8.89 23.20 2.89
CA LYS A 297 -7.84 22.94 1.89
C LYS A 297 -6.53 22.65 2.65
N LEU A 298 -5.69 21.80 2.11
CA LEU A 298 -4.40 21.44 2.70
C LEU A 298 -3.59 22.67 3.09
N ASP A 299 -3.56 23.70 2.23
CA ASP A 299 -2.88 24.97 2.50
C ASP A 299 -3.37 25.68 3.77
N VAL A 300 -4.70 25.69 3.97
CA VAL A 300 -5.28 26.33 5.16
C VAL A 300 -4.85 25.60 6.43
N VAL A 301 -4.82 24.27 6.37
CA VAL A 301 -4.37 23.44 7.48
C VAL A 301 -2.87 23.62 7.72
N CYS A 302 -2.05 23.60 6.68
CA CYS A 302 -0.61 23.84 6.78
C CYS A 302 -0.32 25.20 7.38
N TRP A 303 -0.93 26.26 6.86
CA TRP A 303 -0.80 27.62 7.41
C TRP A 303 -1.18 27.67 8.90
N SER A 304 -2.32 27.07 9.27
CA SER A 304 -2.80 27.09 10.66
C SER A 304 -1.89 26.34 11.62
N LEU A 305 -1.16 25.31 11.12
CA LEU A 305 -0.24 24.50 11.89
C LEU A 305 1.22 24.99 11.83
N GLY A 306 1.50 26.04 11.07
CA GLY A 306 2.87 26.52 10.81
C GLY A 306 3.71 25.54 10.00
N ILE A 307 3.07 24.77 9.12
CA ILE A 307 3.69 23.86 8.16
C ILE A 307 3.83 24.59 6.82
N GLU A 308 4.93 24.39 6.11
CA GLU A 308 5.16 24.95 4.78
C GLU A 308 4.06 24.50 3.82
N SER A 309 3.51 25.44 3.05
CA SER A 309 2.42 25.17 2.11
C SER A 309 2.98 24.74 0.73
N PRO A 310 2.38 23.72 0.08
CA PRO A 310 2.85 23.25 -1.23
C PRO A 310 2.60 24.21 -2.39
N LYS A 311 1.79 25.25 -2.23
CA LYS A 311 1.23 26.06 -3.35
C LYS A 311 2.04 27.26 -3.83
N GLU A 312 3.30 27.39 -3.45
CA GLU A 312 4.09 28.54 -3.90
C GLU A 312 4.42 28.52 -5.43
N VAL A 313 4.34 27.36 -6.08
CA VAL A 313 4.84 27.18 -7.47
C VAL A 313 3.76 26.74 -8.46
N MET A 314 2.76 25.97 -8.06
CA MET A 314 1.76 25.35 -8.95
C MET A 314 0.43 25.10 -8.22
N ASP A 315 -0.68 25.03 -8.95
CA ASP A 315 -1.95 24.53 -8.45
C ASP A 315 -2.53 23.46 -9.40
N GLY A 316 -3.53 22.69 -8.93
CA GLY A 316 -4.10 21.57 -9.69
C GLY A 316 -4.66 21.95 -11.06
N SER A 317 -5.05 23.23 -11.29
CA SER A 317 -5.53 23.67 -12.60
C SER A 317 -4.41 23.75 -13.65
N MET A 318 -3.16 23.85 -13.21
CA MET A 318 -1.98 23.93 -14.07
C MET A 318 -1.46 22.56 -14.50
N VAL A 319 -1.92 21.44 -13.87
CA VAL A 319 -1.40 20.10 -14.13
C VAL A 319 -1.63 19.67 -15.59
N ALA A 320 -2.85 19.79 -16.09
CA ALA A 320 -3.15 19.37 -17.47
C ALA A 320 -2.41 20.21 -18.54
N PRO A 321 -2.32 21.55 -18.44
CA PRO A 321 -1.47 22.34 -19.33
C PRO A 321 0.02 21.96 -19.23
N ALA A 322 0.57 21.78 -18.04
CA ALA A 322 1.95 21.39 -17.84
C ALA A 322 2.26 20.01 -18.45
N TYR A 323 1.34 19.06 -18.28
CA TYR A 323 1.46 17.73 -18.88
C TYR A 323 1.47 17.79 -20.41
N ALA A 324 0.57 18.57 -21.00
CA ALA A 324 0.52 18.78 -22.45
C ALA A 324 1.80 19.42 -23.01
N ASN A 325 2.50 20.21 -22.20
CA ASN A 325 3.79 20.84 -22.54
C ASN A 325 5.00 19.93 -22.26
N GLY A 326 4.81 18.68 -21.80
CA GLY A 326 5.91 17.78 -21.47
C GLY A 326 6.56 18.03 -20.11
N GLU A 327 5.96 18.86 -19.24
CA GLU A 327 6.54 19.28 -17.96
C GLU A 327 6.26 18.26 -16.82
N ILE A 328 6.34 16.95 -17.09
CA ILE A 328 6.03 15.90 -16.10
C ILE A 328 6.89 16.00 -14.84
N LEU A 329 8.16 16.41 -14.95
CA LEU A 329 9.04 16.55 -13.80
C LEU A 329 8.62 17.69 -12.87
N LYS A 330 8.02 18.75 -13.41
CA LYS A 330 7.45 19.84 -12.64
C LYS A 330 6.17 19.40 -11.90
N ILE A 331 5.34 18.59 -12.55
CA ILE A 331 4.17 17.97 -11.92
C ILE A 331 4.62 17.03 -10.79
N ALA A 332 5.67 16.23 -11.01
CA ALA A 332 6.23 15.35 -10.01
C ALA A 332 6.73 16.11 -8.78
N GLU A 333 7.43 17.24 -8.97
CA GLU A 333 7.89 18.06 -7.84
C GLU A 333 6.72 18.68 -7.07
N TYR A 334 5.69 19.16 -7.76
CA TYR A 334 4.48 19.67 -7.13
C TYR A 334 3.79 18.59 -6.28
N ASN A 335 3.57 17.41 -6.85
CA ASN A 335 2.95 16.28 -6.13
C ASN A 335 3.81 15.82 -4.93
N ALA A 336 5.16 15.84 -5.06
CA ALA A 336 6.04 15.57 -3.93
C ALA A 336 5.88 16.58 -2.79
N HIS A 337 5.65 17.87 -3.09
CA HIS A 337 5.37 18.88 -2.07
C HIS A 337 4.05 18.62 -1.34
N ASP A 338 3.00 18.20 -2.04
CA ASP A 338 1.71 17.85 -1.42
C ASP A 338 1.86 16.67 -0.45
N VAL A 339 2.65 15.64 -0.80
CA VAL A 339 2.93 14.51 0.09
C VAL A 339 3.81 14.91 1.29
N ARG A 340 4.82 15.76 1.11
CA ARG A 340 5.62 16.30 2.25
C ARG A 340 4.74 17.05 3.23
N ALA A 341 3.86 17.93 2.74
CA ALA A 341 2.90 18.67 3.55
C ALA A 341 1.91 17.74 4.27
N THR A 342 1.34 16.75 3.55
CA THR A 342 0.43 15.75 4.10
C THR A 342 1.11 14.91 5.18
N SER A 343 2.38 14.49 4.97
CA SER A 343 3.18 13.77 5.96
C SER A 343 3.42 14.59 7.22
N ALA A 344 3.71 15.90 7.08
CA ALA A 344 3.89 16.79 8.22
C ALA A 344 2.59 16.97 9.02
N VAL A 345 1.43 17.11 8.33
CA VAL A 345 0.10 17.16 8.97
C VAL A 345 -0.19 15.84 9.68
N TYR A 346 0.10 14.68 9.03
CA TYR A 346 -0.08 13.36 9.64
C TYR A 346 0.72 13.24 10.94
N ARG A 347 2.01 13.54 10.93
CA ARG A 347 2.88 13.47 12.12
C ARG A 347 2.31 14.33 13.26
N ARG A 348 1.83 15.54 12.96
CA ARG A 348 1.18 16.42 13.95
C ARG A 348 -0.09 15.79 14.50
N CYS A 349 -0.93 15.20 13.67
CA CYS A 349 -2.15 14.52 14.09
C CYS A 349 -1.83 13.23 14.87
N ARG A 350 -0.85 12.44 14.44
CA ARG A 350 -0.38 11.24 15.13
C ARG A 350 0.03 11.55 16.56
N ASP A 351 0.87 12.55 16.76
CA ASP A 351 1.48 12.88 18.04
C ASP A 351 0.52 13.59 19.01
N LEU A 352 -0.44 14.37 18.52
CA LEU A 352 -1.31 15.20 19.35
C LEU A 352 -2.73 14.65 19.49
N ILE A 353 -3.21 13.82 18.56
CA ILE A 353 -4.60 13.33 18.52
C ILE A 353 -4.64 11.80 18.51
N LEU A 354 -4.06 11.17 17.48
CA LEU A 354 -4.25 9.74 17.22
C LEU A 354 -3.68 8.86 18.32
N ARG A 355 -2.53 9.23 18.90
CA ARG A 355 -1.91 8.48 20.01
C ARG A 355 -2.80 8.29 21.23
N PHE A 356 -3.85 9.07 21.38
CA PHE A 356 -4.80 9.01 22.49
C PHE A 356 -6.09 8.26 22.13
N ARG A 357 -6.28 7.90 20.88
CA ARG A 357 -7.47 7.19 20.42
C ARG A 357 -7.29 5.68 20.59
N SER A 358 -8.30 5.00 21.14
CA SER A 358 -8.29 3.55 21.34
C SER A 358 -8.37 2.75 20.05
N ASP A 359 -8.93 3.33 18.98
CA ASP A 359 -9.05 2.75 17.66
C ASP A 359 -7.78 2.95 16.79
N TRP A 360 -6.80 3.69 17.30
CA TRP A 360 -5.51 3.91 16.67
C TRP A 360 -4.36 3.24 17.42
N ALA A 361 -4.24 3.56 18.71
CA ALA A 361 -3.20 3.00 19.56
C ALA A 361 -3.54 1.57 20.00
N PRO A 362 -2.58 0.64 20.07
CA PRO A 362 -2.83 -0.65 20.70
C PRO A 362 -3.29 -0.41 22.15
N PRO A 363 -4.18 -1.26 22.71
CA PRO A 363 -4.67 -1.10 24.06
C PRO A 363 -3.48 -0.98 25.02
N ARG A 364 -3.46 0.10 25.82
CA ARG A 364 -2.44 0.30 26.84
C ARG A 364 -2.48 -0.95 27.74
N ARG A 365 -1.36 -1.66 27.83
CA ARG A 365 -1.23 -2.71 28.85
C ARG A 365 -1.52 -2.01 30.18
N SER A 366 -2.63 -2.37 30.81
CA SER A 366 -2.92 -1.93 32.16
C SER A 366 -1.78 -2.49 33.02
N GLY A 367 -0.86 -1.61 33.42
CA GLY A 367 0.11 -1.92 34.45
C GLY A 367 -0.69 -2.29 35.69
N ARG A 368 -0.71 -3.55 36.05
CA ARG A 368 -1.05 -3.94 37.41
C ARG A 368 0.10 -3.43 38.27
N THR A 369 -0.18 -2.40 39.02
CA THR A 369 0.57 -2.07 40.25
C THR A 369 0.51 -3.22 41.21
#